data_c48a405e08b393d198e37291ccc7952b
#
_entry.id   c48a405e08b393d198e37291ccc7952b
#
_cell.length_a   1.000
_cell.length_b   1.000
_cell.length_c   1.000
_cell.angle_alpha   90.00
_cell.angle_beta   90.00
_cell.angle_gamma   90.00
#
_symmetry.space_group_name_H-M   'P 1'
#
loop_
_entity.id
_entity.type
_entity.pdbx_description
1 polymer ?
#
loop_
_entity_poly.entity_id
_entity_poly.type
_entity_poly.pdbx_seq_one_letter_code
_entity_poly.pdbx_strand_id
1 'polypeptide(L)'
;EFEYIRHGTVSIISILEKRSGKVYTECIPDHTSVTIINSVKKHAAQYDSSTTLHYVCDNYSSHSTEGFCQGIAELCNIPLPTLKTAHDRKQWLESDKKRIIFHFLPAHGSWLNLIEIWFAILQQKALSKESFSSTNQLENSILDFTETWNTHFAHPFNWKYSGEDLYDKVVCRLIRWLELETSQMTVKFLGKQLKLMNNLFANHHSKITGNLWIKLQRTLDAKREFVLKIINTVDPDETKNAQLKREEVRTLYLASIEQFDVSQKAA
;
A
#
# COMPACT_ATOMS: atom_id res chain seq x y z
N GLU A 1 -31.53 -2.19 -23.84
CA GLU A 1 -30.05 -2.10 -23.79
C GLU A 1 -29.71 -0.67 -23.41
N PHE A 2 -28.96 -0.49 -22.32
CA PHE A 2 -28.45 0.83 -21.94
C PHE A 2 -27.08 0.99 -22.60
N GLU A 3 -26.98 1.86 -23.60
CA GLU A 3 -25.70 2.21 -24.19
C GLU A 3 -24.92 3.13 -23.23
N TYR A 4 -23.73 2.66 -22.81
CA TYR A 4 -22.81 3.46 -22.01
C TYR A 4 -21.98 4.36 -22.92
N ILE A 5 -22.25 5.67 -22.87
CA ILE A 5 -21.47 6.66 -23.60
C ILE A 5 -20.35 7.19 -22.71
N ARG A 6 -19.09 6.94 -23.10
CA ARG A 6 -17.92 7.41 -22.37
C ARG A 6 -17.49 8.78 -22.86
N HIS A 7 -17.56 9.80 -22.00
CA HIS A 7 -17.15 11.18 -22.30
C HIS A 7 -15.69 11.51 -21.92
N GLY A 8 -14.93 10.54 -21.45
CA GLY A 8 -13.54 10.69 -21.06
C GLY A 8 -13.26 10.24 -19.63
N THR A 9 -12.09 10.61 -19.12
CA THR A 9 -11.64 10.33 -17.74
C THR A 9 -10.95 11.54 -17.17
N VAL A 10 -11.07 11.75 -15.86
CA VAL A 10 -10.38 12.77 -15.09
C VAL A 10 -9.46 12.07 -14.09
N SER A 11 -8.24 12.54 -14.00
CA SER A 11 -7.29 12.14 -12.98
C SER A 11 -7.19 13.20 -11.90
N ILE A 12 -7.17 12.80 -10.65
CA ILE A 12 -7.05 13.72 -9.53
C ILE A 12 -5.90 13.32 -8.61
N ILE A 13 -5.26 14.32 -8.02
CA ILE A 13 -4.41 14.18 -6.86
C ILE A 13 -5.10 14.86 -5.68
N SER A 14 -5.11 14.19 -4.51
CA SER A 14 -5.71 14.75 -3.32
C SER A 14 -4.80 14.52 -2.11
N ILE A 15 -4.72 15.53 -1.24
CA ILE A 15 -3.93 15.52 -0.01
C ILE A 15 -4.86 15.89 1.15
N LEU A 16 -5.02 14.95 2.08
CA LEU A 16 -5.85 15.13 3.28
C LEU A 16 -4.99 15.61 4.45
N GLU A 17 -5.32 16.74 5.02
CA GLU A 17 -4.73 17.21 6.27
C GLU A 17 -5.41 16.52 7.46
N LYS A 18 -4.69 15.67 8.17
CA LYS A 18 -5.23 14.89 9.29
C LYS A 18 -5.82 15.76 10.42
N ARG A 19 -5.21 16.92 10.71
CA ARG A 19 -5.58 17.76 11.85
C ARG A 19 -6.89 18.51 11.65
N SER A 20 -7.11 19.03 10.45
CA SER A 20 -8.31 19.79 10.10
C SER A 20 -9.36 18.94 9.39
N GLY A 21 -8.94 17.87 8.73
CA GLY A 21 -9.76 17.09 7.80
C GLY A 21 -9.99 17.80 6.47
N LYS A 22 -9.33 18.93 6.22
CA LYS A 22 -9.37 19.62 4.94
C LYS A 22 -8.64 18.82 3.87
N VAL A 23 -9.10 18.95 2.65
CA VAL A 23 -8.53 18.23 1.50
C VAL A 23 -8.10 19.26 0.45
N TYR A 24 -6.86 19.15 0.02
CA TYR A 24 -6.39 19.76 -1.21
C TYR A 24 -6.67 18.80 -2.36
N THR A 25 -7.33 19.26 -3.42
CA THR A 25 -7.60 18.45 -4.61
C THR A 25 -7.24 19.24 -5.87
N GLU A 26 -6.61 18.59 -6.82
CA GLU A 26 -6.27 19.13 -8.12
C GLU A 26 -6.60 18.08 -9.21
N CYS A 27 -7.26 18.52 -10.29
CA CYS A 27 -7.40 17.72 -11.50
C CYS A 27 -6.09 17.80 -12.28
N ILE A 28 -5.53 16.65 -12.62
CA ILE A 28 -4.19 16.54 -13.23
C ILE A 28 -4.28 15.86 -14.59
N PRO A 29 -3.42 16.25 -15.56
CA PRO A 29 -3.44 15.69 -16.91
C PRO A 29 -2.90 14.24 -16.96
N ASP A 30 -1.96 13.92 -16.07
CA ASP A 30 -1.28 12.63 -16.04
C ASP A 30 -0.77 12.29 -14.61
N HIS A 31 -0.23 11.08 -14.44
CA HIS A 31 0.33 10.59 -13.18
C HIS A 31 1.87 10.58 -13.19
N THR A 32 2.49 11.45 -13.99
CA THR A 32 3.96 11.54 -14.01
C THR A 32 4.50 12.14 -12.72
N SER A 33 5.75 11.84 -12.42
CA SER A 33 6.43 12.41 -11.24
C SER A 33 6.48 13.94 -11.27
N VAL A 34 6.58 14.53 -12.48
CA VAL A 34 6.61 15.98 -12.66
C VAL A 34 5.27 16.60 -12.25
N THR A 35 4.17 16.01 -12.69
CA THR A 35 2.83 16.46 -12.34
C THR A 35 2.58 16.34 -10.85
N ILE A 36 2.93 15.19 -10.25
CA ILE A 36 2.73 14.96 -8.82
C ILE A 36 3.57 15.92 -7.98
N ILE A 37 4.85 16.13 -8.32
CA ILE A 37 5.71 17.06 -7.58
C ILE A 37 5.23 18.50 -7.67
N ASN A 38 4.66 18.92 -8.81
CA ASN A 38 4.08 20.25 -8.93
C ASN A 38 2.87 20.43 -8.01
N SER A 39 2.02 19.43 -7.86
CA SER A 39 0.91 19.46 -6.89
C SER A 39 1.41 19.50 -5.45
N VAL A 40 2.46 18.74 -5.13
CA VAL A 40 3.10 18.80 -3.80
C VAL A 40 3.71 20.18 -3.54
N LYS A 41 4.35 20.80 -4.54
CA LYS A 41 4.89 22.18 -4.44
C LYS A 41 3.78 23.20 -4.15
N LYS A 42 2.66 23.13 -4.88
CA LYS A 42 1.49 24.01 -4.68
C LYS A 42 0.88 23.83 -3.29
N HIS A 43 0.73 22.58 -2.84
CA HIS A 43 0.23 22.31 -1.49
C HIS A 43 1.19 22.80 -0.42
N ALA A 44 2.49 22.52 -0.52
CA ALA A 44 3.50 22.92 0.44
C ALA A 44 3.68 24.45 0.53
N ALA A 45 3.37 25.20 -0.54
CA ALA A 45 3.38 26.66 -0.55
C ALA A 45 2.30 27.30 0.31
N GLN A 46 1.27 26.56 0.72
CA GLN A 46 0.22 27.02 1.62
C GLN A 46 0.67 27.10 3.10
N TYR A 47 1.84 26.54 3.41
CA TYR A 47 2.40 26.47 4.75
C TYR A 47 3.68 27.28 4.85
N ASP A 48 3.90 27.86 6.04
CA ASP A 48 5.14 28.58 6.33
C ASP A 48 6.38 27.72 6.02
N SER A 49 7.44 28.37 5.54
CA SER A 49 8.68 27.71 5.15
C SER A 49 9.39 27.00 6.31
N SER A 50 9.14 27.41 7.54
CA SER A 50 9.65 26.77 8.77
C SER A 50 8.87 25.53 9.18
N THR A 51 7.67 25.31 8.60
CA THR A 51 6.82 24.17 8.94
C THR A 51 7.35 22.89 8.27
N THR A 52 7.63 21.86 9.05
CA THR A 52 7.92 20.52 8.53
C THR A 52 6.61 19.83 8.14
N LEU A 53 6.57 19.31 6.92
CA LEU A 53 5.42 18.61 6.37
C LEU A 53 5.71 17.12 6.22
N HIS A 54 4.85 16.29 6.79
CA HIS A 54 4.90 14.84 6.70
C HIS A 54 3.80 14.36 5.75
N TYR A 55 4.20 13.76 4.63
CA TYR A 55 3.28 13.16 3.66
C TYR A 55 3.27 11.64 3.82
N VAL A 56 2.12 11.08 4.08
CA VAL A 56 1.90 9.62 4.05
C VAL A 56 1.35 9.26 2.68
N CYS A 57 2.01 8.36 1.96
CA CYS A 57 1.61 7.95 0.62
C CYS A 57 1.76 6.45 0.39
N ASP A 58 1.09 5.95 -0.62
CA ASP A 58 1.26 4.59 -1.09
C ASP A 58 2.59 4.39 -1.84
N ASN A 59 2.84 3.16 -2.28
CA ASN A 59 4.05 2.81 -3.00
C ASN A 59 3.93 2.99 -4.52
N TYR A 60 3.10 3.92 -5.01
CA TYR A 60 3.02 4.20 -6.43
C TYR A 60 4.40 4.64 -6.97
N SER A 61 4.80 4.09 -8.10
CA SER A 61 6.18 4.22 -8.60
C SER A 61 6.61 5.67 -8.86
N SER A 62 5.68 6.54 -9.23
CA SER A 62 5.94 7.96 -9.49
C SER A 62 6.31 8.75 -8.23
N HIS A 63 6.00 8.25 -7.03
CA HIS A 63 6.31 8.89 -5.75
C HIS A 63 7.78 8.72 -5.31
N SER A 64 8.60 7.95 -6.04
CA SER A 64 10.00 7.70 -5.67
C SER A 64 10.94 7.65 -6.87
N THR A 65 10.63 8.39 -7.94
CA THR A 65 11.53 8.54 -9.08
C THR A 65 12.64 9.54 -8.76
N GLU A 66 13.69 9.54 -9.57
CA GLU A 66 14.78 10.52 -9.46
C GLU A 66 14.27 11.96 -9.62
N GLY A 67 13.41 12.21 -10.64
CA GLY A 67 12.80 13.51 -10.87
C GLY A 67 11.93 13.97 -9.70
N PHE A 68 11.24 13.05 -9.02
CA PHE A 68 10.49 13.37 -7.81
C PHE A 68 11.43 13.80 -6.67
N CYS A 69 12.52 13.06 -6.45
CA CYS A 69 13.53 13.42 -5.44
C CYS A 69 14.18 14.79 -5.75
N GLN A 70 14.48 15.06 -7.02
CA GLN A 70 14.99 16.35 -7.46
C GLN A 70 14.03 17.49 -7.10
N GLY A 71 12.74 17.34 -7.42
CA GLY A 71 11.74 18.35 -7.08
C GLY A 71 11.56 18.58 -5.58
N ILE A 72 11.70 17.53 -4.75
CA ILE A 72 11.69 17.68 -3.28
C ILE A 72 12.97 18.37 -2.77
N ALA A 73 14.13 18.06 -3.34
CA ALA A 73 15.38 18.73 -2.98
C ALA A 73 15.32 20.23 -3.27
N GLU A 74 14.80 20.62 -4.44
CA GLU A 74 14.54 22.02 -4.82
C GLU A 74 13.57 22.70 -3.83
N LEU A 75 12.44 22.04 -3.52
CA LEU A 75 11.44 22.58 -2.59
C LEU A 75 12.00 22.78 -1.16
N CYS A 76 12.95 21.94 -0.77
CA CYS A 76 13.64 22.04 0.52
C CYS A 76 14.88 22.94 0.48
N ASN A 77 15.28 23.44 -0.70
CA ASN A 77 16.51 24.19 -0.93
C ASN A 77 17.78 23.47 -0.42
N ILE A 78 17.89 22.18 -0.74
CA ILE A 78 19.04 21.33 -0.37
C ILE A 78 19.59 20.62 -1.60
N PRO A 79 20.89 20.28 -1.63
CA PRO A 79 21.46 19.47 -2.71
C PRO A 79 20.90 18.05 -2.68
N LEU A 80 20.59 17.49 -3.85
CA LEU A 80 20.22 16.09 -3.98
C LEU A 80 21.50 15.23 -3.94
N PRO A 81 21.62 14.27 -3.01
CA PRO A 81 22.74 13.33 -3.04
C PRO A 81 22.59 12.33 -4.20
N THR A 82 23.64 11.60 -4.52
CA THR A 82 23.59 10.52 -5.52
C THR A 82 22.74 9.36 -4.98
N LEU A 83 21.59 9.11 -5.59
CA LEU A 83 20.65 8.05 -5.22
C LEU A 83 20.58 7.00 -6.35
N LYS A 84 21.31 5.90 -6.20
CA LYS A 84 21.47 4.89 -7.26
C LYS A 84 20.26 3.97 -7.42
N THR A 85 19.60 3.62 -6.32
CA THR A 85 18.51 2.64 -6.31
C THR A 85 17.18 3.26 -5.88
N ALA A 86 16.09 2.56 -6.16
CA ALA A 86 14.76 2.94 -5.65
C ALA A 86 14.71 2.91 -4.11
N HIS A 87 15.49 2.02 -3.49
CA HIS A 87 15.61 1.96 -2.04
C HIS A 87 16.28 3.22 -1.48
N ASP A 88 17.41 3.65 -2.06
CA ASP A 88 18.11 4.86 -1.65
C ASP A 88 17.22 6.10 -1.75
N ARG A 89 16.42 6.19 -2.84
CA ARG A 89 15.47 7.28 -3.04
C ARG A 89 14.40 7.31 -1.96
N LYS A 90 13.79 6.16 -1.63
CA LYS A 90 12.80 6.07 -0.56
C LYS A 90 13.39 6.43 0.79
N GLN A 91 14.53 5.85 1.13
CA GLN A 91 15.24 6.15 2.38
C GLN A 91 15.57 7.64 2.51
N TRP A 92 15.99 8.28 1.42
CA TRP A 92 16.24 9.72 1.41
C TRP A 92 14.93 10.52 1.58
N LEU A 93 13.85 10.14 0.91
CA LEU A 93 12.53 10.78 1.06
C LEU A 93 11.97 10.66 2.48
N GLU A 94 12.25 9.56 3.18
CA GLU A 94 11.83 9.31 4.56
C GLU A 94 12.73 10.00 5.60
N SER A 95 13.91 10.49 5.20
CA SER A 95 14.84 11.17 6.12
C SER A 95 14.23 12.43 6.72
N ASP A 96 14.42 12.63 8.02
CA ASP A 96 13.98 13.79 8.81
C ASP A 96 14.88 15.03 8.68
N LYS A 97 15.95 14.94 7.85
CA LYS A 97 16.93 16.02 7.65
C LYS A 97 16.44 17.13 6.71
N LYS A 98 15.18 17.15 6.35
CA LYS A 98 14.59 18.11 5.41
C LYS A 98 13.17 18.48 5.80
N ARG A 99 12.69 19.63 5.27
CA ARG A 99 11.35 20.15 5.55
C ARG A 99 10.23 19.21 5.10
N ILE A 100 10.39 18.52 3.97
CA ILE A 100 9.38 17.64 3.37
C ILE A 100 9.80 16.20 3.59
N ILE A 101 9.01 15.46 4.36
CA ILE A 101 9.29 14.07 4.74
C ILE A 101 8.16 13.19 4.23
N PHE A 102 8.51 12.13 3.49
CA PHE A 102 7.55 11.13 3.02
C PHE A 102 7.57 9.90 3.92
N HIS A 103 6.42 9.30 4.12
CA HIS A 103 6.25 8.03 4.81
C HIS A 103 5.53 7.08 3.87
N PHE A 104 6.21 6.04 3.41
CA PHE A 104 5.63 5.07 2.49
C PHE A 104 4.87 3.99 3.25
N LEU A 105 3.63 3.75 2.86
CA LEU A 105 2.83 2.68 3.43
C LEU A 105 3.44 1.31 3.10
N PRO A 106 3.21 0.28 3.93
CA PRO A 106 3.62 -1.08 3.62
C PRO A 106 3.07 -1.55 2.27
N ALA A 107 3.79 -2.43 1.60
CA ALA A 107 3.28 -3.06 0.39
C ALA A 107 1.92 -3.73 0.68
N HIS A 108 0.94 -3.51 -0.20
CA HIS A 108 -0.45 -3.95 -0.03
C HIS A 108 -1.21 -3.30 1.15
N GLY A 109 -0.71 -2.17 1.67
CA GLY A 109 -1.30 -1.43 2.78
C GLY A 109 -2.01 -0.14 2.36
N SER A 110 -2.42 0.03 1.10
CA SER A 110 -3.10 1.26 0.60
C SER A 110 -4.33 1.64 1.43
N TRP A 111 -5.07 0.66 1.93
CA TRP A 111 -6.21 0.88 2.82
C TRP A 111 -5.87 1.59 4.15
N LEU A 112 -4.58 1.70 4.51
CA LEU A 112 -4.09 2.53 5.62
C LEU A 112 -4.03 4.02 5.25
N ASN A 113 -4.16 4.35 3.96
CA ASN A 113 -4.16 5.73 3.53
C ASN A 113 -5.51 6.37 3.82
N LEU A 114 -5.52 7.37 4.71
CA LEU A 114 -6.75 8.07 5.11
C LEU A 114 -7.48 8.72 3.93
N ILE A 115 -6.77 9.09 2.87
CA ILE A 115 -7.37 9.69 1.69
C ILE A 115 -8.37 8.76 0.99
N GLU A 116 -8.23 7.45 1.14
CA GLU A 116 -9.19 6.47 0.59
C GLU A 116 -10.60 6.64 1.19
N ILE A 117 -10.67 7.04 2.47
CA ILE A 117 -11.95 7.34 3.12
C ILE A 117 -12.62 8.55 2.45
N TRP A 118 -11.83 9.59 2.18
CA TRP A 118 -12.35 10.77 1.50
C TRP A 118 -12.77 10.47 0.06
N PHE A 119 -11.99 9.66 -0.68
CA PHE A 119 -12.39 9.23 -2.02
C PHE A 119 -13.70 8.44 -2.01
N ALA A 120 -13.91 7.59 -1.01
CA ALA A 120 -15.19 6.89 -0.86
C ALA A 120 -16.36 7.88 -0.59
N ILE A 121 -16.13 8.92 0.20
CA ILE A 121 -17.13 9.98 0.47
C ILE A 121 -17.41 10.78 -0.82
N LEU A 122 -16.39 11.22 -1.54
CA LEU A 122 -16.50 11.91 -2.83
C LEU A 122 -17.32 11.06 -3.81
N GLN A 123 -16.93 9.79 -3.99
CA GLN A 123 -17.63 8.85 -4.86
C GLN A 123 -19.11 8.74 -4.49
N GLN A 124 -19.42 8.54 -3.23
CA GLN A 124 -20.80 8.32 -2.76
C GLN A 124 -21.66 9.57 -2.81
N LYS A 125 -21.09 10.73 -2.50
CA LYS A 125 -21.84 11.98 -2.29
C LYS A 125 -21.92 12.86 -3.52
N ALA A 126 -20.88 12.86 -4.37
CA ALA A 126 -20.79 13.76 -5.49
C ALA A 126 -20.83 13.05 -6.87
N LEU A 127 -20.38 11.79 -6.98
CA LEU A 127 -20.18 11.18 -8.28
C LEU A 127 -21.18 10.06 -8.63
N SER A 128 -21.54 9.20 -7.68
CA SER A 128 -22.28 7.97 -7.96
C SER A 128 -23.74 8.18 -8.39
N LYS A 129 -24.29 9.37 -8.17
CA LYS A 129 -25.69 9.70 -8.46
C LYS A 129 -25.83 10.69 -9.63
N GLU A 130 -24.72 11.09 -10.20
CA GLU A 130 -24.64 12.08 -11.27
C GLU A 130 -24.28 11.43 -12.61
N SER A 131 -24.74 12.07 -13.68
CA SER A 131 -24.33 11.74 -15.04
C SER A 131 -23.65 12.97 -15.65
N PHE A 132 -22.40 12.81 -16.07
CA PHE A 132 -21.56 13.91 -16.56
C PHE A 132 -21.51 13.87 -18.09
N SER A 133 -21.85 14.98 -18.74
CA SER A 133 -21.81 15.10 -20.19
C SER A 133 -20.43 15.44 -20.74
N SER A 134 -19.48 15.83 -19.87
CA SER A 134 -18.09 16.15 -20.22
C SER A 134 -17.14 15.97 -19.04
N THR A 135 -15.84 15.84 -19.34
CA THR A 135 -14.79 15.85 -18.30
C THR A 135 -14.78 17.14 -17.50
N ASN A 136 -15.03 18.28 -18.15
CA ASN A 136 -15.06 19.59 -17.49
C ASN A 136 -16.17 19.67 -16.42
N GLN A 137 -17.35 19.11 -16.72
CA GLN A 137 -18.45 19.04 -15.74
C GLN A 137 -18.06 18.15 -14.55
N LEU A 138 -17.39 17.03 -14.80
CA LEU A 138 -16.88 16.15 -13.75
C LEU A 138 -15.81 16.84 -12.89
N GLU A 139 -14.85 17.54 -13.51
CA GLU A 139 -13.82 18.30 -12.81
C GLU A 139 -14.42 19.37 -11.90
N ASN A 140 -15.36 20.17 -12.39
CA ASN A 140 -16.05 21.19 -11.61
C ASN A 140 -16.78 20.55 -10.43
N SER A 141 -17.51 19.46 -10.64
CA SER A 141 -18.21 18.77 -9.56
C SER A 141 -17.26 18.27 -8.45
N ILE A 142 -16.08 17.76 -8.82
CA ILE A 142 -15.05 17.33 -7.85
C ILE A 142 -14.52 18.51 -7.05
N LEU A 143 -14.20 19.62 -7.72
CA LEU A 143 -13.64 20.82 -7.08
C LEU A 143 -14.66 21.50 -6.19
N ASP A 144 -15.90 21.67 -6.65
CA ASP A 144 -17.01 22.26 -5.89
C ASP A 144 -17.34 21.43 -4.64
N PHE A 145 -17.34 20.09 -4.79
CA PHE A 145 -17.51 19.20 -3.64
C PHE A 145 -16.37 19.34 -2.64
N THR A 146 -15.12 19.45 -3.12
CA THR A 146 -13.95 19.62 -2.24
C THR A 146 -14.04 20.94 -1.48
N GLU A 147 -14.44 22.03 -2.12
CA GLU A 147 -14.65 23.32 -1.47
C GLU A 147 -15.77 23.26 -0.44
N THR A 148 -16.91 22.67 -0.80
CA THR A 148 -18.04 22.44 0.11
C THR A 148 -17.62 21.61 1.32
N TRP A 149 -16.86 20.52 1.09
CA TRP A 149 -16.29 19.71 2.17
C TRP A 149 -15.42 20.54 3.10
N ASN A 150 -14.47 21.28 2.55
CA ASN A 150 -13.51 22.07 3.31
C ASN A 150 -14.18 23.19 4.13
N THR A 151 -15.29 23.71 3.64
CA THR A 151 -16.04 24.80 4.30
C THR A 151 -17.00 24.31 5.37
N HIS A 152 -17.67 23.18 5.14
CA HIS A 152 -18.82 22.79 5.97
C HIS A 152 -18.65 21.44 6.70
N PHE A 153 -17.83 20.54 6.19
CA PHE A 153 -17.77 19.14 6.66
C PHE A 153 -16.39 18.71 7.15
N ALA A 154 -15.34 19.47 6.85
CA ALA A 154 -13.98 19.14 7.28
C ALA A 154 -13.89 19.04 8.81
N HIS A 155 -13.39 17.92 9.29
CA HIS A 155 -13.17 17.67 10.70
C HIS A 155 -11.95 16.76 10.90
N PRO A 156 -11.25 16.85 12.05
CA PRO A 156 -10.11 16.00 12.32
C PRO A 156 -10.43 14.51 12.17
N PHE A 157 -9.63 13.78 11.41
CA PHE A 157 -9.76 12.33 11.33
C PHE A 157 -9.14 11.66 12.55
N ASN A 158 -9.97 11.06 13.40
CA ASN A 158 -9.53 10.33 14.57
C ASN A 158 -9.11 8.90 14.16
N TRP A 159 -7.85 8.74 13.76
CA TRP A 159 -7.30 7.44 13.42
C TRP A 159 -7.00 6.66 14.69
N LYS A 160 -7.83 5.67 15.00
CA LYS A 160 -7.67 4.80 16.18
C LYS A 160 -6.85 3.54 15.89
N TYR A 161 -6.43 3.34 14.65
CA TYR A 161 -5.73 2.13 14.26
C TYR A 161 -4.27 2.20 14.73
N SER A 162 -3.88 1.31 15.67
CA SER A 162 -2.51 1.23 16.23
C SER A 162 -1.51 0.52 15.31
N GLY A 163 -1.98 -0.14 14.26
CA GLY A 163 -1.17 -1.01 13.41
C GLY A 163 -0.94 -2.41 13.99
N GLU A 164 -1.30 -2.67 15.24
CA GLU A 164 -1.12 -3.97 15.89
C GLU A 164 -1.89 -5.08 15.18
N ASP A 165 -3.16 -4.82 14.82
CA ASP A 165 -3.99 -5.77 14.09
C ASP A 165 -3.55 -6.03 12.63
N LEU A 166 -2.62 -5.25 12.08
CA LEU A 166 -2.18 -5.41 10.69
C LEU A 166 -1.47 -6.74 10.50
N TYR A 167 -0.56 -7.04 11.39
CA TYR A 167 0.20 -8.28 11.34
C TYR A 167 -0.73 -9.49 11.52
N ASP A 168 -1.64 -9.41 12.47
CA ASP A 168 -2.67 -10.43 12.70
C ASP A 168 -3.53 -10.66 11.45
N LYS A 169 -3.97 -9.61 10.77
CA LYS A 169 -4.73 -9.70 9.52
C LYS A 169 -3.95 -10.37 8.39
N VAL A 170 -2.64 -10.11 8.28
CA VAL A 170 -1.78 -10.74 7.27
C VAL A 170 -1.67 -12.25 7.52
N VAL A 171 -1.45 -12.65 8.77
CA VAL A 171 -1.41 -14.06 9.18
C VAL A 171 -2.77 -14.73 8.96
N CYS A 172 -3.85 -14.11 9.41
CA CYS A 172 -5.23 -14.63 9.22
C CYS A 172 -5.59 -14.82 7.74
N ARG A 173 -5.10 -13.94 6.86
CA ARG A 173 -5.33 -14.08 5.42
C ARG A 173 -4.68 -15.33 4.85
N LEU A 174 -3.44 -15.63 5.23
CA LEU A 174 -2.78 -16.86 4.78
C LEU A 174 -3.49 -18.09 5.33
N ILE A 175 -3.85 -18.10 6.61
CA ILE A 175 -4.63 -19.19 7.23
C ILE A 175 -5.91 -19.43 6.42
N ARG A 176 -6.67 -18.39 6.12
CA ARG A 176 -7.92 -18.49 5.35
C ARG A 176 -7.71 -19.06 3.94
N TRP A 177 -6.65 -18.67 3.24
CA TRP A 177 -6.35 -19.22 1.92
C TRP A 177 -6.01 -20.71 1.96
N LEU A 178 -5.28 -21.13 3.00
CA LEU A 178 -4.99 -22.56 3.23
C LEU A 178 -6.26 -23.34 3.60
N GLU A 179 -7.09 -22.81 4.51
CA GLU A 179 -8.34 -23.45 4.93
C GLU A 179 -9.32 -23.64 3.78
N LEU A 180 -9.44 -22.65 2.89
CA LEU A 180 -10.34 -22.68 1.74
C LEU A 180 -9.77 -23.41 0.50
N GLU A 181 -8.52 -23.88 0.57
CA GLU A 181 -7.82 -24.53 -0.56
C GLU A 181 -7.98 -23.76 -1.88
N THR A 182 -7.75 -22.44 -1.80
CA THR A 182 -8.03 -21.49 -2.87
C THR A 182 -7.29 -21.87 -4.16
N SER A 183 -7.99 -21.92 -5.28
CA SER A 183 -7.40 -22.24 -6.61
C SER A 183 -6.31 -21.27 -7.09
N GLN A 184 -6.25 -20.08 -6.50
CA GLN A 184 -5.20 -19.08 -6.75
C GLN A 184 -3.86 -19.41 -6.08
N MET A 185 -3.81 -20.46 -5.23
CA MET A 185 -2.59 -20.88 -4.54
C MET A 185 -1.64 -21.57 -5.53
N THR A 186 -0.68 -20.82 -6.05
CA THR A 186 0.39 -21.30 -6.89
C THR A 186 1.69 -21.45 -6.12
N VAL A 187 2.67 -22.22 -6.62
CA VAL A 187 4.02 -22.34 -6.02
C VAL A 187 4.66 -20.98 -5.78
N LYS A 188 4.59 -20.08 -6.77
CA LYS A 188 5.13 -18.72 -6.67
C LYS A 188 4.45 -17.91 -5.58
N PHE A 189 3.12 -17.99 -5.48
CA PHE A 189 2.33 -17.29 -4.48
C PHE A 189 2.63 -17.84 -3.08
N LEU A 190 2.58 -19.16 -2.91
CA LEU A 190 2.91 -19.83 -1.65
C LEU A 190 4.31 -19.45 -1.16
N GLY A 191 5.33 -19.52 -2.01
CA GLY A 191 6.70 -19.15 -1.67
C GLY A 191 6.80 -17.69 -1.20
N LYS A 192 6.09 -16.76 -1.87
CA LYS A 192 6.04 -15.35 -1.44
C LYS A 192 5.41 -15.20 -0.06
N GLN A 193 4.30 -15.92 0.22
CA GLN A 193 3.63 -15.84 1.51
C GLN A 193 4.47 -16.45 2.64
N LEU A 194 5.11 -17.59 2.42
CA LEU A 194 5.99 -18.19 3.41
C LEU A 194 7.21 -17.32 3.74
N LYS A 195 7.83 -16.69 2.73
CA LYS A 195 8.92 -15.71 2.96
C LYS A 195 8.44 -14.52 3.79
N LEU A 196 7.24 -14.02 3.52
CA LEU A 196 6.63 -12.94 4.29
C LEU A 196 6.38 -13.38 5.74
N MET A 197 5.81 -14.58 5.96
CA MET A 197 5.56 -15.10 7.31
C MET A 197 6.85 -15.31 8.09
N ASN A 198 7.89 -15.85 7.47
CA ASN A 198 9.18 -16.02 8.12
C ASN A 198 9.82 -14.68 8.51
N ASN A 199 9.70 -13.67 7.65
CA ASN A 199 10.17 -12.31 7.98
C ASN A 199 9.38 -11.71 9.15
N LEU A 200 8.05 -11.83 9.13
CA LEU A 200 7.20 -11.36 10.22
C LEU A 200 7.51 -12.09 11.53
N PHE A 201 7.71 -13.39 11.49
CA PHE A 201 8.08 -14.17 12.68
C PHE A 201 9.43 -13.74 13.24
N ALA A 202 10.43 -13.55 12.39
CA ALA A 202 11.77 -13.14 12.81
C ALA A 202 11.81 -11.73 13.42
N ASN A 203 11.08 -10.77 12.84
CA ASN A 203 11.22 -9.35 13.18
C ASN A 203 10.07 -8.78 14.01
N HIS A 204 8.89 -9.41 13.99
CA HIS A 204 7.66 -8.86 14.57
C HIS A 204 6.81 -9.91 15.30
N HIS A 205 7.39 -11.07 15.67
CA HIS A 205 6.63 -12.16 16.26
C HIS A 205 5.87 -11.76 17.53
N SER A 206 6.46 -10.90 18.36
CA SER A 206 5.85 -10.39 19.60
C SER A 206 4.68 -9.42 19.37
N LYS A 207 4.53 -8.88 18.14
CA LYS A 207 3.43 -7.98 17.75
C LYS A 207 2.24 -8.74 17.17
N ILE A 208 2.34 -10.05 17.02
CA ILE A 208 1.29 -10.93 16.51
C ILE A 208 0.77 -11.74 17.68
N THR A 209 -0.54 -11.87 17.78
CA THR A 209 -1.19 -12.67 18.82
C THR A 209 -0.64 -14.10 18.79
N GLY A 210 -0.07 -14.58 19.89
CA GLY A 210 0.61 -15.89 19.96
C GLY A 210 -0.25 -17.05 19.46
N ASN A 211 -1.57 -17.01 19.71
CA ASN A 211 -2.52 -18.01 19.21
C ASN A 211 -2.59 -18.07 17.68
N LEU A 212 -2.31 -16.98 16.97
CA LEU A 212 -2.30 -16.96 15.50
C LEU A 212 -1.10 -17.70 14.91
N TRP A 213 0.06 -17.64 15.53
CA TRP A 213 1.23 -18.42 15.11
C TRP A 213 0.96 -19.91 15.27
N ILE A 214 0.39 -20.33 16.40
CA ILE A 214 0.00 -21.72 16.65
C ILE A 214 -1.07 -22.16 15.64
N LYS A 215 -2.05 -21.29 15.35
CA LYS A 215 -3.07 -21.59 14.34
C LYS A 215 -2.47 -21.73 12.95
N LEU A 216 -1.54 -20.83 12.55
CA LEU A 216 -0.86 -20.91 11.26
C LEU A 216 -0.07 -22.21 11.11
N GLN A 217 0.73 -22.55 12.12
CA GLN A 217 1.50 -23.81 12.13
C GLN A 217 0.58 -25.02 11.96
N ARG A 218 -0.47 -25.12 12.78
CA ARG A 218 -1.44 -26.22 12.70
C ARG A 218 -2.15 -26.29 11.36
N THR A 219 -2.48 -25.12 10.78
CA THR A 219 -3.12 -25.07 9.45
C THR A 219 -2.17 -25.53 8.36
N LEU A 220 -0.89 -25.11 8.39
CA LEU A 220 0.14 -25.56 7.44
C LEU A 220 0.34 -27.07 7.53
N ASP A 221 0.34 -27.65 8.72
CA ASP A 221 0.48 -29.09 8.92
C ASP A 221 -0.79 -29.84 8.48
N ALA A 222 -1.97 -29.39 8.91
CA ALA A 222 -3.25 -30.01 8.52
C ALA A 222 -3.52 -29.96 7.01
N LYS A 223 -2.99 -28.94 6.30
CA LYS A 223 -3.12 -28.79 4.83
C LYS A 223 -1.88 -29.28 4.06
N ARG A 224 -1.09 -30.13 4.69
CA ARG A 224 0.16 -30.66 4.10
C ARG A 224 -0.04 -31.30 2.75
N GLU A 225 -1.07 -32.13 2.57
CA GLU A 225 -1.36 -32.79 1.28
C GLU A 225 -1.70 -31.78 0.20
N PHE A 226 -2.55 -30.80 0.52
CA PHE A 226 -2.89 -29.72 -0.41
C PHE A 226 -1.66 -28.90 -0.83
N VAL A 227 -0.85 -28.49 0.14
CA VAL A 227 0.37 -27.71 -0.11
C VAL A 227 1.38 -28.50 -0.93
N LEU A 228 1.62 -29.76 -0.59
CA LEU A 228 2.53 -30.63 -1.33
C LEU A 228 1.99 -30.93 -2.73
N LYS A 229 0.69 -31.08 -2.94
CA LYS A 229 0.10 -31.21 -4.27
C LYS A 229 0.43 -30.00 -5.14
N ILE A 230 0.29 -28.78 -4.62
CA ILE A 230 0.67 -27.54 -5.34
C ILE A 230 2.16 -27.57 -5.69
N ILE A 231 3.02 -27.87 -4.72
CA ILE A 231 4.47 -27.89 -4.91
C ILE A 231 4.89 -29.00 -5.92
N ASN A 232 4.21 -30.13 -5.93
CA ASN A 232 4.56 -31.29 -6.77
C ASN A 232 3.90 -31.25 -8.15
N THR A 233 2.95 -30.37 -8.40
CA THR A 233 2.35 -30.22 -9.73
C THR A 233 3.41 -29.69 -10.70
N VAL A 234 3.87 -30.55 -11.59
CA VAL A 234 4.90 -30.26 -12.60
C VAL A 234 4.20 -29.84 -13.89
N ASP A 235 4.63 -28.72 -14.46
CA ASP A 235 4.30 -28.38 -15.83
C ASP A 235 5.24 -29.18 -16.74
N PRO A 236 4.76 -29.92 -17.75
CA PRO A 236 5.61 -30.68 -18.66
C PRO A 236 6.72 -29.86 -19.33
N ASP A 237 6.48 -28.57 -19.55
CA ASP A 237 7.40 -27.61 -20.17
C ASP A 237 8.22 -26.80 -19.15
N GLU A 238 8.29 -27.25 -17.90
CA GLU A 238 8.93 -26.50 -16.83
C GLU A 238 10.44 -26.34 -17.03
N THR A 239 10.92 -25.10 -16.92
CA THR A 239 12.34 -24.78 -16.98
C THR A 239 13.10 -25.25 -15.71
N LYS A 240 14.42 -25.52 -15.84
CA LYS A 240 15.28 -25.84 -14.68
C LYS A 240 15.20 -24.81 -13.57
N ASN A 241 15.03 -23.54 -13.92
CA ASN A 241 14.89 -22.45 -12.93
C ASN A 241 13.57 -22.53 -12.16
N ALA A 242 12.50 -22.97 -12.79
CA ALA A 242 11.22 -23.19 -12.13
C ALA A 242 11.28 -24.40 -11.18
N GLN A 243 11.99 -25.46 -11.57
CA GLN A 243 12.24 -26.62 -10.70
C GLN A 243 13.03 -26.25 -9.45
N LEU A 244 14.10 -25.45 -9.58
CA LEU A 244 14.88 -24.95 -8.44
C LEU A 244 14.03 -24.10 -7.49
N LYS A 245 13.20 -23.23 -8.03
CA LYS A 245 12.26 -22.42 -7.22
C LYS A 245 11.24 -23.28 -6.47
N ARG A 246 10.80 -24.37 -7.05
CA ARG A 246 9.87 -25.31 -6.40
C ARG A 246 10.52 -26.02 -5.22
N GLU A 247 11.75 -26.51 -5.36
CA GLU A 247 12.50 -27.11 -4.27
C GLU A 247 12.81 -26.09 -3.15
N GLU A 248 13.12 -24.84 -3.54
CA GLU A 248 13.26 -23.74 -2.56
C GLU A 248 11.97 -23.56 -1.75
N VAL A 249 10.80 -23.53 -2.40
CA VAL A 249 9.50 -23.38 -1.73
C VAL A 249 9.18 -24.59 -0.86
N ARG A 250 9.54 -25.80 -1.29
CA ARG A 250 9.39 -27.03 -0.49
C ARG A 250 10.20 -26.95 0.81
N THR A 251 11.48 -26.63 0.69
CA THR A 251 12.38 -26.47 1.85
C THR A 251 11.87 -25.39 2.80
N LEU A 252 11.46 -24.24 2.26
CA LEU A 252 10.90 -23.15 3.02
C LEU A 252 9.61 -23.56 3.74
N TYR A 253 8.72 -24.31 3.11
CA TYR A 253 7.49 -24.81 3.70
C TYR A 253 7.75 -25.74 4.91
N LEU A 254 8.63 -26.70 4.74
CA LEU A 254 8.98 -27.65 5.83
C LEU A 254 9.61 -26.91 7.01
N ALA A 255 10.56 -26.01 6.72
CA ALA A 255 11.19 -25.20 7.76
C ALA A 255 10.19 -24.27 8.47
N SER A 256 9.19 -23.74 7.76
CA SER A 256 8.17 -22.86 8.36
C SER A 256 7.29 -23.57 9.39
N ILE A 257 6.96 -24.85 9.19
CA ILE A 257 6.17 -25.62 10.15
C ILE A 257 6.93 -25.75 11.47
N GLU A 258 8.23 -26.02 11.44
CA GLU A 258 9.06 -26.13 12.63
C GLU A 258 9.33 -24.76 13.27
N GLN A 259 9.58 -23.75 12.46
CA GLN A 259 9.92 -22.40 12.92
C GLN A 259 8.77 -21.72 13.66
N PHE A 260 7.52 -21.93 13.23
CA PHE A 260 6.35 -21.27 13.84
C PHE A 260 5.85 -21.99 15.11
N ASP A 261 6.54 -23.04 15.55
CA ASP A 261 6.25 -23.67 16.84
C ASP A 261 6.70 -22.76 18.00
N VAL A 262 5.74 -22.02 18.53
CA VAL A 262 5.96 -21.06 19.62
C VAL A 262 6.16 -21.79 20.96
N SER A 263 5.70 -23.03 21.08
CA SER A 263 5.80 -23.81 22.32
C SER A 263 7.25 -24.19 22.67
N GLN A 264 8.11 -24.32 21.66
CA GLN A 264 9.53 -24.62 21.86
C GLN A 264 10.39 -23.40 22.23
N LYS A 265 9.88 -22.16 22.05
CA LYS A 265 10.65 -20.92 22.31
C LYS A 265 10.32 -20.28 23.66
N ALA A 266 9.36 -20.82 24.41
CA ALA A 266 8.98 -20.34 25.74
C ALA A 266 9.61 -21.18 26.90
N ALA A 267 10.45 -22.12 26.56
CA ALA A 267 11.29 -22.90 27.48
C ALA A 267 12.76 -22.47 27.34
#